data_00389e8379c5a33f809492f3471abcd5
#
_entry.id   00389e8379c5a33f809492f3471abcd5
#
_cell.length_a   1.000
_cell.length_b   1.000
_cell.length_c   1.000
_cell.angle_alpha   90.00
_cell.angle_beta   90.00
_cell.angle_gamma   90.00
#
_symmetry.space_group_name_H-M   'P 1'
#
loop_
_entity.id
_entity.type
_entity.pdbx_description
1 polymer ?
#
loop_
_entity_poly.entity_id
_entity_poly.type
_entity_poly.pdbx_seq_one_letter_code
_entity_poly.pdbx_strand_id
1 'polypeptide(L)'
;PNTGSWQSWQTIQKESLLPAGKYTLKINILGSEFNINWFNFFTQDTSNLLAIPGLVEAEAYDSQEGITTTTTSDTSGGQELGYLDKGDYALYSVNIAQAGTYNIRSRVATDYNDAIFDLTLEDESGLSYFLTSVSTSKTGGWTTWATVSHQAVLPQGNFTLIMTSTNSAVNINWYDFEFVSTDTQPILIPGIVQTEDYSSQSGVAVEACSDTGGGQNLNYIDEGDYVNYTISIQNTGFYTVQA
;
A
#
# COMPACT_ATOMS: atom_id res chain seq x y z
N PRO A 1 24.10 7.64 -13.81
CA PRO A 1 24.06 7.95 -15.24
C PRO A 1 25.32 8.65 -15.69
N ASN A 2 25.76 8.42 -16.94
CA ASN A 2 26.84 9.17 -17.53
C ASN A 2 26.28 10.52 -18.02
N THR A 3 26.77 11.62 -17.47
CA THR A 3 26.32 12.99 -17.78
C THR A 3 27.12 13.62 -18.93
N GLY A 4 28.14 12.94 -19.47
CA GLY A 4 28.92 13.38 -20.61
C GLY A 4 30.17 14.19 -20.26
N SER A 5 30.23 14.86 -19.10
CA SER A 5 31.43 15.57 -18.63
C SER A 5 31.38 15.79 -17.12
N TRP A 6 32.56 16.12 -16.52
CA TRP A 6 32.69 16.41 -15.08
C TRP A 6 31.93 17.64 -14.60
N GLN A 7 31.51 18.52 -15.48
CA GLN A 7 30.75 19.73 -15.18
C GLN A 7 29.35 19.70 -15.81
N SER A 8 28.92 18.55 -16.30
CA SER A 8 27.57 18.31 -16.77
C SER A 8 26.79 17.64 -15.63
N TRP A 9 25.87 18.37 -15.02
CA TRP A 9 25.18 17.98 -13.80
C TRP A 9 23.81 17.38 -14.09
N GLN A 10 23.45 16.34 -13.33
CA GLN A 10 22.12 15.78 -13.30
C GLN A 10 21.67 15.65 -11.83
N THR A 11 20.47 16.09 -11.55
CA THR A 11 19.83 15.83 -10.26
C THR A 11 19.20 14.45 -10.27
N ILE A 12 19.52 13.66 -9.26
CA ILE A 12 18.85 12.38 -8.98
C ILE A 12 18.09 12.52 -7.66
N GLN A 13 16.93 11.90 -7.58
CA GLN A 13 16.07 11.93 -6.40
C GLN A 13 15.84 10.52 -5.89
N LYS A 14 15.74 10.38 -4.59
CA LYS A 14 15.28 9.18 -3.91
C LYS A 14 14.55 9.59 -2.65
N GLU A 15 13.40 9.02 -2.44
CA GLU A 15 12.62 9.24 -1.24
C GLU A 15 13.01 8.26 -0.14
N SER A 16 12.91 8.71 1.10
CA SER A 16 13.18 7.90 2.27
C SER A 16 12.49 8.50 3.48
N LEU A 17 11.88 7.65 4.31
CA LEU A 17 11.34 8.06 5.59
C LEU A 17 12.49 8.43 6.53
N LEU A 18 12.49 9.66 7.01
CA LEU A 18 13.44 10.15 8.00
C LEU A 18 12.68 10.54 9.27
N PRO A 19 12.73 9.72 10.34
CA PRO A 19 12.10 10.07 11.60
C PRO A 19 12.67 11.35 12.19
N ALA A 20 11.87 12.09 12.95
CA ALA A 20 12.35 13.29 13.63
C ALA A 20 13.44 12.91 14.64
N GLY A 21 14.58 13.66 14.65
CA GLY A 21 15.69 13.39 15.54
C GLY A 21 16.99 14.07 15.12
N LYS A 22 18.05 13.78 15.86
CA LYS A 22 19.41 14.23 15.55
C LYS A 22 20.24 13.05 15.05
N TYR A 23 20.69 13.12 13.83
CA TYR A 23 21.40 12.04 13.14
C TYR A 23 22.74 12.52 12.59
N THR A 24 23.60 11.55 12.30
CA THR A 24 24.81 11.77 11.48
C THR A 24 24.55 11.19 10.09
N LEU A 25 24.50 12.04 9.07
CA LEU A 25 24.46 11.60 7.68
C LEU A 25 25.83 11.05 7.28
N LYS A 26 25.88 9.78 6.89
CA LYS A 26 27.07 9.14 6.33
C LYS A 26 26.83 8.76 4.88
N ILE A 27 27.69 9.25 3.99
CA ILE A 27 27.64 8.92 2.58
C ILE A 27 28.73 7.89 2.29
N ASN A 28 28.34 6.69 1.87
CA ASN A 28 29.26 5.65 1.44
C ASN A 28 29.45 5.74 -0.08
N ILE A 29 30.67 5.89 -0.52
CA ILE A 29 31.01 5.92 -1.94
C ILE A 29 31.29 4.48 -2.38
N LEU A 30 30.42 3.92 -3.22
CA LEU A 30 30.52 2.55 -3.71
C LEU A 30 31.09 2.45 -5.13
N GLY A 31 31.36 3.58 -5.77
CA GLY A 31 31.92 3.66 -7.11
C GLY A 31 32.87 4.83 -7.25
N SER A 32 33.42 5.01 -8.42
CA SER A 32 34.37 6.10 -8.75
C SER A 32 33.86 6.93 -9.92
N GLU A 33 34.58 8.02 -10.21
CA GLU A 33 34.39 8.85 -11.40
C GLU A 33 33.06 9.63 -11.46
N PHE A 34 32.69 10.27 -10.33
CA PHE A 34 31.60 11.22 -10.30
C PHE A 34 31.89 12.38 -9.33
N ASN A 35 31.23 13.51 -9.56
CA ASN A 35 31.22 14.65 -8.67
C ASN A 35 29.87 14.79 -8.01
N ILE A 36 29.84 15.27 -6.76
CA ILE A 36 28.62 15.63 -6.03
C ILE A 36 28.70 17.12 -5.72
N ASN A 37 27.64 17.86 -5.98
CA ASN A 37 27.57 19.28 -5.68
C ASN A 37 26.82 19.56 -4.37
N TRP A 38 25.62 19.01 -4.21
CA TRP A 38 24.76 19.28 -3.05
C TRP A 38 23.81 18.13 -2.77
N PHE A 39 23.29 18.11 -1.55
CA PHE A 39 22.14 17.32 -1.14
C PHE A 39 21.07 18.29 -0.64
N ASN A 40 19.86 18.14 -1.14
CA ASN A 40 18.71 18.87 -0.68
C ASN A 40 17.71 17.91 -0.07
N PHE A 41 17.30 18.16 1.18
CA PHE A 41 16.26 17.42 1.87
C PHE A 41 15.06 18.34 1.99
N PHE A 42 13.98 17.96 1.40
CA PHE A 42 12.71 18.67 1.51
C PHE A 42 11.61 17.69 1.86
N THR A 43 10.63 18.16 2.58
CA THR A 43 9.42 17.36 2.83
C THR A 43 8.64 17.29 1.54
N GLN A 44 8.16 16.09 1.22
CA GLN A 44 7.16 15.97 0.17
C GLN A 44 5.94 16.81 0.51
N ASP A 45 5.41 17.51 -0.46
CA ASP A 45 4.12 18.16 -0.31
C ASP A 45 3.03 17.06 -0.37
N THR A 46 2.54 16.70 0.80
CA THR A 46 1.47 15.72 0.94
C THR A 46 0.09 16.38 0.94
N SER A 47 0.00 17.67 0.69
CA SER A 47 -1.26 18.42 0.73
C SER A 47 -2.29 17.94 -0.30
N ASN A 48 -1.84 17.29 -1.36
CA ASN A 48 -2.67 16.73 -2.43
C ASN A 48 -2.94 15.23 -2.27
N LEU A 49 -2.36 14.57 -1.24
CA LEU A 49 -2.59 13.15 -1.03
C LEU A 49 -3.94 12.94 -0.32
N LEU A 50 -4.69 11.97 -0.77
CA LEU A 50 -5.91 11.53 -0.10
C LEU A 50 -5.53 10.81 1.20
N ALA A 51 -6.13 11.23 2.31
CA ALA A 51 -5.79 10.69 3.62
C ALA A 51 -6.48 9.35 3.90
N ILE A 52 -5.70 8.36 4.34
CA ILE A 52 -6.19 7.09 4.86
C ILE A 52 -5.72 6.96 6.32
N PRO A 53 -6.61 6.73 7.32
CA PRO A 53 -8.04 6.46 7.20
C PRO A 53 -8.85 7.66 6.71
N GLY A 54 -9.95 7.38 6.01
CA GLY A 54 -10.84 8.38 5.46
C GLY A 54 -11.58 7.93 4.22
N LEU A 55 -12.43 8.81 3.73
CA LEU A 55 -13.21 8.63 2.52
C LEU A 55 -12.39 9.06 1.30
N VAL A 56 -12.35 8.22 0.30
CA VAL A 56 -11.80 8.47 -1.03
C VAL A 56 -12.96 8.45 -2.02
N GLU A 57 -13.35 9.63 -2.51
CA GLU A 57 -14.34 9.71 -3.59
C GLU A 57 -13.76 9.06 -4.85
N ALA A 58 -14.56 8.26 -5.53
CA ALA A 58 -14.05 7.48 -6.66
C ALA A 58 -13.59 8.36 -7.83
N GLU A 59 -14.20 9.54 -8.00
CA GLU A 59 -13.80 10.53 -8.99
C GLU A 59 -12.55 11.36 -8.62
N ALA A 60 -12.02 11.22 -7.39
CA ALA A 60 -10.83 11.94 -6.92
C ALA A 60 -9.51 11.34 -7.42
N TYR A 61 -9.53 10.63 -8.55
CA TYR A 61 -8.35 10.02 -9.14
C TYR A 61 -7.39 11.06 -9.73
N ASP A 62 -6.10 10.75 -9.72
CA ASP A 62 -5.06 11.54 -10.39
C ASP A 62 -5.01 11.24 -11.90
N SER A 63 -5.23 9.96 -12.25
CA SER A 63 -5.32 9.51 -13.63
C SER A 63 -6.19 8.26 -13.76
N GLN A 64 -6.68 8.00 -14.94
CA GLN A 64 -7.52 6.84 -15.24
C GLN A 64 -7.43 6.44 -16.72
N GLU A 65 -7.86 5.23 -17.03
CA GLU A 65 -8.06 4.77 -18.41
C GLU A 65 -9.37 3.99 -18.50
N GLY A 66 -10.12 4.26 -19.58
CA GLY A 66 -11.38 3.59 -19.92
C GLY A 66 -12.62 4.06 -19.17
N ILE A 67 -12.48 4.86 -18.12
CA ILE A 67 -13.56 5.22 -17.19
C ILE A 67 -14.31 6.46 -17.65
N THR A 68 -15.63 6.45 -17.50
CA THR A 68 -16.46 7.65 -17.63
C THR A 68 -16.97 8.05 -16.24
N THR A 69 -16.74 9.32 -15.88
CA THR A 69 -17.25 9.90 -14.64
C THR A 69 -18.59 10.57 -14.90
N THR A 70 -19.61 10.24 -14.12
CA THR A 70 -20.96 10.79 -14.24
C THR A 70 -21.49 11.24 -12.88
N THR A 71 -22.53 12.08 -12.86
CA THR A 71 -23.20 12.46 -11.61
C THR A 71 -23.86 11.25 -10.99
N THR A 72 -23.53 10.98 -9.72
CA THR A 72 -24.13 9.84 -9.02
C THR A 72 -25.58 10.07 -8.62
N SER A 73 -26.34 9.01 -8.58
CA SER A 73 -27.69 8.97 -8.02
C SER A 73 -27.71 8.60 -6.53
N ASP A 74 -26.54 8.33 -5.93
CA ASP A 74 -26.45 7.98 -4.51
C ASP A 74 -26.76 9.18 -3.61
N THR A 75 -27.18 8.88 -2.37
CA THR A 75 -27.57 9.92 -1.40
C THR A 75 -26.43 10.79 -0.92
N SER A 76 -25.18 10.31 -1.01
CA SER A 76 -23.98 11.10 -0.71
C SER A 76 -23.73 12.22 -1.73
N GLY A 77 -24.28 12.12 -2.93
CA GLY A 77 -24.01 13.07 -4.02
C GLY A 77 -22.62 12.87 -4.64
N GLY A 78 -22.13 13.87 -5.39
CA GLY A 78 -20.85 13.80 -6.08
C GLY A 78 -20.94 13.19 -7.48
N GLN A 79 -19.87 12.50 -7.86
CA GLN A 79 -19.77 11.78 -9.13
C GLN A 79 -19.47 10.30 -8.84
N GLU A 80 -19.61 9.48 -9.86
CA GLU A 80 -19.34 8.05 -9.83
C GLU A 80 -18.48 7.64 -11.00
N LEU A 81 -17.69 6.60 -10.85
CA LEU A 81 -17.06 5.89 -11.96
C LEU A 81 -18.07 4.97 -12.60
N GLY A 82 -18.24 5.06 -13.88
CA GLY A 82 -19.13 4.21 -14.66
C GLY A 82 -18.50 3.78 -15.98
N TYR A 83 -19.22 2.93 -16.70
CA TYR A 83 -18.80 2.34 -17.97
C TYR A 83 -17.46 1.59 -17.89
N LEU A 84 -17.21 0.98 -16.75
CA LEU A 84 -16.01 0.19 -16.49
C LEU A 84 -16.01 -1.08 -17.33
N ASP A 85 -15.00 -1.24 -18.17
CA ASP A 85 -14.67 -2.47 -18.86
C ASP A 85 -13.50 -3.19 -18.18
N LYS A 86 -13.33 -4.46 -18.50
CA LYS A 86 -12.21 -5.22 -17.96
C LYS A 86 -10.87 -4.62 -18.39
N GLY A 87 -10.04 -4.29 -17.41
CA GLY A 87 -8.73 -3.68 -17.59
C GLY A 87 -8.70 -2.18 -17.35
N ASP A 88 -9.87 -1.53 -17.27
CA ASP A 88 -9.95 -0.11 -16.90
C ASP A 88 -9.47 0.11 -15.48
N TYR A 89 -8.83 1.23 -15.24
CA TYR A 89 -8.25 1.53 -13.93
C TYR A 89 -8.34 3.02 -13.56
N ALA A 90 -8.27 3.27 -12.25
CA ALA A 90 -8.08 4.59 -11.66
C ALA A 90 -6.95 4.57 -10.65
N LEU A 91 -6.13 5.63 -10.64
CA LEU A 91 -4.97 5.81 -9.78
C LEU A 91 -5.20 6.98 -8.83
N TYR A 92 -4.91 6.77 -7.55
CA TYR A 92 -5.08 7.77 -6.50
C TYR A 92 -3.80 7.88 -5.68
N SER A 93 -3.27 9.07 -5.52
CA SER A 93 -2.16 9.32 -4.59
C SER A 93 -2.71 9.40 -3.16
N VAL A 94 -2.30 8.48 -2.30
CA VAL A 94 -2.80 8.36 -0.93
C VAL A 94 -1.68 8.45 0.10
N ASN A 95 -2.01 8.97 1.28
CA ASN A 95 -1.17 8.90 2.47
C ASN A 95 -1.83 8.03 3.54
N ILE A 96 -1.22 6.92 3.90
CA ILE A 96 -1.67 6.01 4.94
C ILE A 96 -0.99 6.42 6.25
N ALA A 97 -1.75 7.00 7.16
CA ALA A 97 -1.23 7.63 8.38
C ALA A 97 -0.58 6.64 9.36
N GLN A 98 -1.00 5.39 9.35
CA GLN A 98 -0.43 4.35 10.21
C GLN A 98 -0.64 2.97 9.59
N ALA A 99 0.32 2.08 9.83
CA ALA A 99 0.16 0.67 9.45
C ALA A 99 -0.93 0.02 10.32
N GLY A 100 -1.73 -0.87 9.72
CA GLY A 100 -2.80 -1.50 10.47
C GLY A 100 -3.80 -2.27 9.63
N THR A 101 -4.70 -2.97 10.32
CA THR A 101 -5.90 -3.56 9.70
C THR A 101 -6.93 -2.46 9.47
N TYR A 102 -7.47 -2.44 8.27
CA TYR A 102 -8.51 -1.52 7.85
C TYR A 102 -9.74 -2.27 7.38
N ASN A 103 -10.93 -1.75 7.72
CA ASN A 103 -12.15 -2.07 6.99
C ASN A 103 -12.20 -1.18 5.74
N ILE A 104 -12.23 -1.80 4.58
CA ILE A 104 -12.39 -1.12 3.30
C ILE A 104 -13.83 -1.30 2.87
N ARG A 105 -14.57 -0.22 2.78
CA ARG A 105 -15.95 -0.19 2.29
C ARG A 105 -15.98 0.43 0.91
N SER A 106 -16.58 -0.25 -0.04
CA SER A 106 -16.77 0.23 -1.40
C SER A 106 -18.26 0.42 -1.68
N ARG A 107 -18.64 1.60 -2.15
CA ARG A 107 -20.01 1.93 -2.51
C ARG A 107 -20.23 1.71 -3.98
N VAL A 108 -21.06 0.73 -4.33
CA VAL A 108 -21.18 0.19 -5.68
C VAL A 108 -22.63 0.04 -6.12
N ALA A 109 -22.86 0.12 -7.44
CA ALA A 109 -24.15 -0.22 -8.06
C ALA A 109 -23.90 -1.04 -9.32
N THR A 110 -24.70 -2.08 -9.54
CA THR A 110 -24.59 -2.95 -10.72
C THR A 110 -25.89 -3.66 -11.02
N ASP A 111 -26.13 -3.92 -12.31
CA ASP A 111 -27.23 -4.78 -12.76
C ASP A 111 -26.76 -6.21 -13.12
N TYR A 112 -25.48 -6.51 -12.89
CA TYR A 112 -24.87 -7.79 -13.19
C TYR A 112 -24.48 -8.54 -11.91
N ASN A 113 -24.48 -9.87 -12.00
CA ASN A 113 -23.79 -10.71 -11.02
C ASN A 113 -22.30 -10.73 -11.37
N ASP A 114 -21.47 -10.96 -10.35
CA ASP A 114 -20.02 -11.11 -10.51
C ASP A 114 -19.28 -9.88 -11.06
N ALA A 115 -19.78 -8.67 -10.76
CA ALA A 115 -19.00 -7.46 -10.95
C ALA A 115 -17.82 -7.48 -9.97
N ILE A 116 -16.60 -7.36 -10.50
CA ILE A 116 -15.36 -7.50 -9.72
C ILE A 116 -14.37 -6.42 -10.13
N PHE A 117 -13.76 -5.79 -9.13
CA PHE A 117 -12.59 -4.97 -9.28
C PHE A 117 -11.60 -5.23 -8.16
N ASP A 118 -10.33 -5.00 -8.43
CA ASP A 118 -9.25 -5.16 -7.47
C ASP A 118 -8.82 -3.81 -6.92
N LEU A 119 -8.44 -3.79 -5.65
CA LEU A 119 -7.74 -2.68 -5.01
C LEU A 119 -6.32 -3.13 -4.67
N THR A 120 -5.34 -2.35 -5.11
CA THR A 120 -3.91 -2.60 -4.93
C THR A 120 -3.24 -1.31 -4.50
N LEU A 121 -2.21 -1.39 -3.66
CA LEU A 121 -1.29 -0.28 -3.43
C LEU A 121 0.00 -0.54 -4.20
N GLU A 122 0.62 0.51 -4.70
CA GLU A 122 1.96 0.47 -5.26
C GLU A 122 2.82 1.53 -4.57
N ASP A 123 3.99 1.13 -4.11
CA ASP A 123 4.95 2.07 -3.55
C ASP A 123 5.81 2.70 -4.67
N GLU A 124 6.61 3.71 -4.30
CA GLU A 124 7.48 4.43 -5.24
C GLU A 124 8.55 3.56 -5.90
N SER A 125 8.85 2.39 -5.36
CA SER A 125 9.76 1.42 -5.98
C SER A 125 9.09 0.55 -7.04
N GLY A 126 7.75 0.63 -7.16
CA GLY A 126 6.94 -0.21 -8.02
C GLY A 126 6.57 -1.55 -7.39
N LEU A 127 6.76 -1.70 -6.06
CA LEU A 127 6.29 -2.88 -5.35
C LEU A 127 4.79 -2.75 -5.08
N SER A 128 4.05 -3.77 -5.51
CA SER A 128 2.59 -3.81 -5.41
C SER A 128 2.15 -4.65 -4.21
N TYR A 129 1.15 -4.15 -3.50
CA TYR A 129 0.48 -4.78 -2.36
C TYR A 129 -0.99 -4.98 -2.71
N PHE A 130 -1.37 -6.21 -2.99
CA PHE A 130 -2.77 -6.55 -3.25
C PHE A 130 -3.59 -6.42 -1.95
N LEU A 131 -4.64 -5.61 -1.97
CA LEU A 131 -5.50 -5.40 -0.80
C LEU A 131 -6.69 -6.35 -0.80
N THR A 132 -7.49 -6.32 -1.87
CA THR A 132 -8.70 -7.14 -1.97
C THR A 132 -9.24 -7.16 -3.39
N SER A 133 -9.97 -8.22 -3.72
CA SER A 133 -10.92 -8.23 -4.84
C SER A 133 -12.31 -7.92 -4.30
N VAL A 134 -12.90 -6.83 -4.72
CA VAL A 134 -14.26 -6.45 -4.39
C VAL A 134 -15.19 -7.13 -5.37
N SER A 135 -15.91 -8.15 -4.89
CA SER A 135 -16.92 -8.86 -5.67
C SER A 135 -18.30 -8.48 -5.17
N THR A 136 -19.21 -8.14 -6.07
CA THR A 136 -20.58 -7.83 -5.72
C THR A 136 -21.56 -8.56 -6.61
N SER A 137 -22.64 -9.07 -6.00
CA SER A 137 -23.80 -9.53 -6.72
C SER A 137 -24.63 -8.33 -7.19
N LYS A 138 -25.55 -8.59 -8.12
CA LYS A 138 -26.52 -7.59 -8.62
C LYS A 138 -27.15 -6.81 -7.46
N THR A 139 -27.00 -5.47 -7.48
CA THR A 139 -27.58 -4.57 -6.48
C THR A 139 -29.04 -4.21 -6.77
N GLY A 140 -29.49 -4.46 -7.98
CA GLY A 140 -30.84 -4.15 -8.44
C GLY A 140 -30.90 -3.08 -9.52
N GLY A 141 -29.74 -2.65 -10.02
CA GLY A 141 -29.60 -1.70 -11.12
C GLY A 141 -28.50 -0.67 -10.87
N TRP A 142 -28.20 0.09 -11.91
CA TRP A 142 -27.11 1.08 -11.94
C TRP A 142 -27.30 2.28 -10.99
N THR A 143 -28.46 2.44 -10.42
CA THR A 143 -28.82 3.50 -9.47
C THR A 143 -29.25 2.95 -8.11
N THR A 144 -29.09 1.64 -7.90
CA THR A 144 -29.37 0.95 -6.63
C THR A 144 -28.05 0.62 -5.96
N TRP A 145 -27.73 1.39 -4.96
CA TRP A 145 -26.41 1.38 -4.31
C TRP A 145 -26.35 0.39 -3.14
N ALA A 146 -25.25 -0.34 -3.07
CA ALA A 146 -24.91 -1.21 -1.95
C ALA A 146 -23.49 -0.89 -1.46
N THR A 147 -23.23 -1.19 -0.19
CA THR A 147 -21.88 -1.10 0.37
C THR A 147 -21.31 -2.50 0.58
N VAL A 148 -20.16 -2.77 0.01
CA VAL A 148 -19.42 -4.01 0.16
C VAL A 148 -18.22 -3.75 1.06
N SER A 149 -17.98 -4.63 2.03
CA SER A 149 -16.93 -4.45 3.03
C SER A 149 -15.92 -5.58 2.98
N HIS A 150 -14.65 -5.25 3.07
CA HIS A 150 -13.52 -6.17 3.14
C HIS A 150 -12.56 -5.71 4.24
N GLN A 151 -11.68 -6.58 4.68
CA GLN A 151 -10.57 -6.20 5.53
C GLN A 151 -9.25 -6.41 4.78
N ALA A 152 -8.34 -5.47 4.93
CA ALA A 152 -6.99 -5.59 4.43
C ALA A 152 -6.00 -4.95 5.41
N VAL A 153 -4.76 -5.35 5.26
CA VAL A 153 -3.63 -4.79 5.98
C VAL A 153 -2.97 -3.74 5.09
N LEU A 154 -2.87 -2.53 5.61
CA LEU A 154 -2.23 -1.43 4.90
C LEU A 154 -0.93 -1.04 5.60
N PRO A 155 0.18 -0.89 4.85
CA PRO A 155 1.41 -0.30 5.37
C PRO A 155 1.25 1.20 5.60
N GLN A 156 2.09 1.78 6.47
CA GLN A 156 2.18 3.24 6.64
C GLN A 156 3.02 3.87 5.53
N GLY A 157 2.62 5.01 5.01
CA GLY A 157 3.39 5.78 4.02
C GLY A 157 2.55 6.36 2.89
N ASN A 158 3.25 6.79 1.84
CA ASN A 158 2.64 7.29 0.60
C ASN A 158 2.63 6.17 -0.43
N PHE A 159 1.48 6.02 -1.09
CA PHE A 159 1.26 4.98 -2.09
C PHE A 159 0.40 5.51 -3.24
N THR A 160 0.45 4.80 -4.35
CA THR A 160 -0.60 4.86 -5.36
C THR A 160 -1.62 3.76 -5.06
N LEU A 161 -2.84 4.15 -4.72
CA LEU A 161 -3.97 3.22 -4.68
C LEU A 161 -4.46 3.03 -6.11
N ILE A 162 -4.56 1.78 -6.53
CA ILE A 162 -4.96 1.38 -7.88
C ILE A 162 -6.27 0.61 -7.77
N MET A 163 -7.31 1.12 -8.40
CA MET A 163 -8.51 0.34 -8.69
C MET A 163 -8.39 -0.20 -10.11
N THR A 164 -8.57 -1.50 -10.28
CA THR A 164 -8.59 -2.13 -11.61
C THR A 164 -9.85 -2.96 -11.79
N SER A 165 -10.62 -2.67 -12.82
CA SER A 165 -11.77 -3.52 -13.20
C SER A 165 -11.29 -4.86 -13.74
N THR A 166 -11.64 -5.95 -13.10
CA THR A 166 -11.24 -7.30 -13.51
C THR A 166 -12.36 -8.06 -14.23
N ASN A 167 -13.59 -7.63 -13.98
CA ASN A 167 -14.76 -8.08 -14.70
C ASN A 167 -15.74 -6.91 -14.78
N SER A 168 -16.20 -6.58 -15.96
CA SER A 168 -16.93 -5.36 -16.30
C SER A 168 -18.20 -5.12 -15.48
N ALA A 169 -18.73 -3.91 -15.60
CA ALA A 169 -20.08 -3.53 -15.24
C ALA A 169 -20.38 -3.28 -13.75
N VAL A 170 -19.63 -2.35 -13.16
CA VAL A 170 -19.94 -1.79 -11.86
C VAL A 170 -19.81 -0.25 -11.90
N ASN A 171 -20.72 0.44 -11.24
CA ASN A 171 -20.53 1.85 -10.90
C ASN A 171 -19.94 1.94 -9.49
N ILE A 172 -18.99 2.83 -9.28
CA ILE A 172 -18.30 3.01 -8.00
C ILE A 172 -18.41 4.48 -7.60
N ASN A 173 -18.93 4.73 -6.39
CA ASN A 173 -19.11 6.09 -5.89
C ASN A 173 -17.96 6.51 -4.97
N TRP A 174 -17.56 5.65 -4.01
CA TRP A 174 -16.49 5.94 -3.07
C TRP A 174 -15.89 4.69 -2.46
N TYR A 175 -14.71 4.87 -1.86
CA TYR A 175 -14.04 3.92 -0.98
C TYR A 175 -13.87 4.57 0.39
N ASP A 176 -14.16 3.86 1.45
CA ASP A 176 -13.94 4.34 2.80
C ASP A 176 -13.04 3.38 3.56
N PHE A 177 -11.97 3.93 4.10
CA PHE A 177 -10.92 3.19 4.82
C PHE A 177 -11.03 3.52 6.30
N GLU A 178 -11.58 2.61 7.08
CA GLU A 178 -11.71 2.74 8.51
C GLU A 178 -10.62 1.93 9.21
N PHE A 179 -9.78 2.63 10.00
CA PHE A 179 -8.77 1.96 10.80
C PHE A 179 -9.40 1.10 11.90
N VAL A 180 -9.00 -0.16 12.01
CA VAL A 180 -9.56 -1.11 12.99
C VAL A 180 -8.62 -1.30 14.17
N SER A 181 -7.37 -1.66 13.91
CA SER A 181 -6.39 -1.92 14.96
C SER A 181 -4.96 -1.95 14.44
N THR A 182 -4.01 -1.73 15.34
CA THR A 182 -2.59 -2.04 15.12
C THR A 182 -2.28 -3.51 15.42
N ASP A 183 -3.25 -4.27 15.93
CA ASP A 183 -3.04 -5.63 16.41
C ASP A 183 -2.78 -6.59 15.24
N THR A 184 -1.67 -7.28 15.35
CA THR A 184 -1.23 -8.40 14.49
C THR A 184 -1.45 -8.21 12.99
N GLN A 185 -0.70 -7.26 12.42
CA GLN A 185 -0.53 -7.18 10.99
C GLN A 185 0.10 -8.49 10.50
N PRO A 186 -0.50 -9.20 9.54
CA PRO A 186 0.27 -10.23 8.87
C PRO A 186 1.47 -9.58 8.18
N ILE A 187 2.65 -10.11 8.45
CA ILE A 187 3.87 -9.68 7.79
C ILE A 187 3.76 -10.01 6.31
N LEU A 188 3.93 -9.01 5.44
CA LEU A 188 3.78 -9.21 4.00
C LEU A 188 4.95 -10.01 3.43
N ILE A 189 4.63 -11.02 2.61
CA ILE A 189 5.60 -11.84 1.88
C ILE A 189 5.37 -11.64 0.37
N PRO A 190 6.42 -11.26 -0.41
CA PRO A 190 7.84 -11.16 -0.05
C PRO A 190 8.16 -9.98 0.87
N GLY A 191 9.10 -10.15 1.76
CA GLY A 191 9.52 -9.14 2.72
C GLY A 191 10.45 -9.73 3.79
N ILE A 192 10.92 -8.86 4.67
CA ILE A 192 11.72 -9.26 5.83
C ILE A 192 10.75 -9.53 6.99
N VAL A 193 10.90 -10.68 7.60
CA VAL A 193 10.26 -11.03 8.87
C VAL A 193 11.30 -10.82 9.96
N GLN A 194 11.12 -9.80 10.78
CA GLN A 194 11.96 -9.64 11.97
C GLN A 194 11.59 -10.70 12.98
N THR A 195 12.58 -11.29 13.63
CA THR A 195 12.33 -12.44 14.53
C THR A 195 11.57 -12.06 15.78
N GLU A 196 11.62 -10.80 16.19
CA GLU A 196 10.86 -10.25 17.31
C GLU A 196 9.39 -9.92 17.00
N ASP A 197 8.98 -9.91 15.71
CA ASP A 197 7.61 -9.57 15.26
C ASP A 197 6.65 -10.77 15.35
N TYR A 198 6.86 -11.69 16.27
CA TYR A 198 6.00 -12.86 16.46
C TYR A 198 4.61 -12.48 17.01
N SER A 199 3.59 -13.19 16.57
CA SER A 199 2.23 -13.07 17.11
C SER A 199 2.03 -13.85 18.42
N SER A 200 2.78 -14.94 18.62
CA SER A 200 2.85 -15.69 19.87
C SER A 200 4.12 -16.53 19.93
N GLN A 201 4.53 -16.87 21.14
CA GLN A 201 5.73 -17.68 21.37
C GLN A 201 5.62 -18.53 22.64
N SER A 202 6.50 -19.50 22.79
CA SER A 202 6.74 -20.25 24.03
C SER A 202 8.23 -20.58 24.13
N GLY A 203 8.81 -20.29 25.27
CA GLY A 203 10.19 -20.64 25.63
C GLY A 203 11.26 -19.64 25.24
N VAL A 204 11.03 -18.81 24.23
CA VAL A 204 12.02 -17.85 23.73
C VAL A 204 11.98 -16.51 24.47
N ALA A 205 13.08 -15.78 24.46
CA ALA A 205 13.16 -14.39 24.89
C ALA A 205 13.74 -13.51 23.79
N VAL A 206 13.66 -12.20 23.96
CA VAL A 206 14.24 -11.21 23.04
C VAL A 206 15.31 -10.39 23.72
N GLU A 207 16.35 -10.03 22.97
CA GLU A 207 17.41 -9.13 23.42
C GLU A 207 17.80 -8.17 22.31
N ALA A 208 18.51 -7.10 22.65
CA ALA A 208 19.01 -6.14 21.66
C ALA A 208 20.01 -6.80 20.71
N CYS A 209 19.73 -6.71 19.41
CA CYS A 209 20.60 -7.26 18.38
C CYS A 209 21.79 -6.34 18.10
N SER A 210 22.98 -6.93 17.99
CA SER A 210 24.20 -6.21 17.61
C SER A 210 24.53 -6.32 16.12
N ASP A 211 23.70 -7.00 15.34
CA ASP A 211 23.88 -7.11 13.90
C ASP A 211 23.61 -5.79 13.17
N THR A 212 24.04 -5.71 11.91
CA THR A 212 24.02 -4.51 11.08
C THR A 212 22.60 -3.96 10.86
N GLY A 213 21.57 -4.77 10.97
CA GLY A 213 20.16 -4.38 10.89
C GLY A 213 19.59 -3.74 12.15
N GLY A 214 20.25 -3.87 13.31
CA GLY A 214 19.72 -3.45 14.60
C GLY A 214 18.48 -4.23 15.03
N GLY A 215 17.62 -3.62 15.87
CA GLY A 215 16.41 -4.27 16.37
C GLY A 215 16.68 -5.22 17.52
N GLN A 216 15.92 -6.29 17.59
CA GLN A 216 16.05 -7.36 18.58
C GLN A 216 16.29 -8.71 17.88
N ASN A 217 16.77 -9.68 18.63
CA ASN A 217 16.88 -11.06 18.18
C ASN A 217 16.25 -12.00 19.22
N LEU A 218 15.90 -13.19 18.79
CA LEU A 218 15.46 -14.25 19.68
C LEU A 218 16.66 -14.90 20.34
N ASN A 219 16.56 -15.14 21.65
CA ASN A 219 17.53 -15.88 22.43
C ASN A 219 16.87 -16.92 23.34
N TYR A 220 17.68 -17.69 24.09
CA TYR A 220 17.23 -18.80 24.95
C TYR A 220 16.33 -19.80 24.19
N ILE A 221 16.73 -20.16 22.97
CA ILE A 221 15.97 -21.09 22.12
C ILE A 221 16.38 -22.51 22.46
N ASP A 222 15.45 -23.29 23.05
CA ASP A 222 15.63 -24.69 23.41
C ASP A 222 14.73 -25.62 22.56
N GLU A 223 15.00 -26.90 22.60
CA GLU A 223 14.18 -27.91 21.93
C GLU A 223 12.74 -27.90 22.45
N GLY A 224 11.80 -27.69 21.58
CA GLY A 224 10.36 -27.61 21.87
C GLY A 224 9.81 -26.18 21.94
N ASP A 225 10.68 -25.17 21.91
CA ASP A 225 10.25 -23.77 21.82
C ASP A 225 9.69 -23.47 20.43
N TYR A 226 8.85 -22.46 20.37
CA TYR A 226 8.29 -22.02 19.09
C TYR A 226 7.98 -20.53 19.07
N VAL A 227 7.94 -19.99 17.87
CA VAL A 227 7.40 -18.66 17.56
C VAL A 227 6.42 -18.78 16.39
N ASN A 228 5.31 -18.08 16.47
CA ASN A 228 4.32 -18.01 15.41
C ASN A 228 4.29 -16.62 14.83
N TYR A 229 4.29 -16.54 13.52
CA TYR A 229 4.12 -15.29 12.78
C TYR A 229 2.84 -15.36 11.97
N THR A 230 2.07 -14.29 12.00
CA THR A 230 0.97 -14.12 11.06
C THR A 230 1.52 -13.46 9.80
N ILE A 231 1.51 -14.19 8.68
CA ILE A 231 2.05 -13.71 7.40
C ILE A 231 0.95 -13.64 6.34
N SER A 232 1.09 -12.71 5.39
CA SER A 232 0.25 -12.62 4.20
C SER A 232 1.11 -12.80 2.95
N ILE A 233 0.82 -13.84 2.17
CA ILE A 233 1.55 -14.16 0.93
C ILE A 233 0.79 -13.52 -0.23
N GLN A 234 1.40 -12.53 -0.86
CA GLN A 234 0.78 -11.71 -1.90
C GLN A 234 0.50 -12.48 -3.21
N ASN A 235 1.41 -13.37 -3.59
CA ASN A 235 1.30 -14.12 -4.85
C ASN A 235 1.64 -15.59 -4.63
N THR A 236 0.92 -16.48 -5.30
CA THR A 236 1.28 -17.90 -5.33
C THR A 236 2.59 -18.09 -6.10
N GLY A 237 3.59 -18.73 -5.50
CA GLY A 237 4.88 -18.95 -6.12
C GLY A 237 5.88 -19.69 -5.25
N PHE A 238 7.09 -19.82 -5.76
CA PHE A 238 8.23 -20.35 -5.02
C PHE A 238 9.00 -19.19 -4.38
N TYR A 239 9.26 -19.30 -3.10
CA TYR A 239 10.00 -18.30 -2.33
C TYR A 239 11.30 -18.89 -1.81
N THR A 240 12.37 -18.09 -1.81
CA THR A 240 13.62 -18.42 -1.13
C THR A 240 13.60 -17.75 0.23
N VAL A 241 13.79 -18.53 1.29
CA VAL A 241 13.94 -18.03 2.67
C VAL A 241 15.42 -17.97 2.98
N GLN A 242 15.86 -16.84 3.51
CA GLN A 242 17.23 -16.63 4.02
C GLN A 242 17.15 -16.25 5.49
N ALA A 243 18.05 -16.79 6.31
CA ALA A 243 18.18 -16.48 7.72
C ALA A 243 19.66 -16.30 8.11
#